data_39de2502750a8c74c0f7b1981ef642a0
#
_entry.id   39de2502750a8c74c0f7b1981ef642a0
#
_cell.length_a   1.000
_cell.length_b   1.000
_cell.length_c   1.000
_cell.angle_alpha   90.00
_cell.angle_beta   90.00
_cell.angle_gamma   90.00
#
_symmetry.space_group_name_H-M   'P 1'
#
loop_
_entity.id
_entity.type
_entity.pdbx_description
1 polymer ?
#
loop_
_entity_poly.entity_id
_entity_poly.type
_entity_poly.pdbx_seq_one_letter_code
_entity_poly.pdbx_strand_id
1 'polypeptide(L)'
;MSVLIKDATVITVDPGRTIHQSGAVYVEGKTIIDVGPSDAVSARHPNARRVIDGRGKVVAPGFVNIHSHVGYTVFRGRSEDAGFKAPTGLYFPMSTILAPAERADIGALTYLELLQSGCTTTMELEEDVESLAPFVEKLGTRSAMGELIGDADPDRMIKDEFVFNAADNAAQIKRATGFIERWHGRGDGRITAIMAPNMTISSSAQQLREVRRIADKHGLRTSIHLGWSQYEYEVARRIHGKGPFEFAREQGVLGPDVIATHCYVIEEPDIDILATTRTNVAHCPLMNSFRGCIAPVNKLRAKGVNVALGIDNMFGDYFDVLRSAVTCARIKMEDPVALLSTDALELATIAGARAMGVEKEIGSLEPGKRADLIMVDFRTLGLQPMLDPVQNLVYHAHAHNVGFVMVDGKVLLEQGEPTTVDRLEVIDAATRSATAAWSRFEAKYGGPIAA
;
A
#
# COMPACT_ATOMS: atom_id res chain seq x y z
N MET A 1 -21.46 -10.23 -15.81
CA MET A 1 -22.15 -10.94 -14.70
C MET A 1 -22.81 -9.88 -13.85
N SER A 2 -24.04 -10.09 -13.32
CA SER A 2 -24.66 -9.16 -12.37
C SER A 2 -24.73 -9.78 -10.97
N VAL A 3 -24.45 -8.99 -9.95
CA VAL A 3 -24.43 -9.40 -8.54
C VAL A 3 -25.22 -8.38 -7.72
N LEU A 4 -26.14 -8.85 -6.90
CA LEU A 4 -26.84 -8.04 -5.90
C LEU A 4 -26.43 -8.53 -4.50
N ILE A 5 -25.73 -7.69 -3.76
CA ILE A 5 -25.51 -7.89 -2.31
C ILE A 5 -26.61 -7.11 -1.61
N LYS A 6 -27.45 -7.79 -0.82
CA LYS A 6 -28.62 -7.15 -0.18
C LYS A 6 -28.66 -7.41 1.32
N ASP A 7 -29.44 -6.60 2.02
CA ASP A 7 -29.70 -6.69 3.46
C ASP A 7 -28.41 -6.57 4.33
N ALA A 8 -27.39 -5.90 3.80
CA ALA A 8 -26.14 -5.62 4.49
C ALA A 8 -26.16 -4.24 5.16
N THR A 9 -25.30 -4.02 6.13
CA THR A 9 -24.90 -2.65 6.46
C THR A 9 -23.88 -2.18 5.43
N VAL A 10 -24.20 -1.12 4.68
CA VAL A 10 -23.32 -0.60 3.61
C VAL A 10 -22.70 0.71 4.05
N ILE A 11 -21.37 0.74 4.17
CA ILE A 11 -20.56 1.94 4.43
C ILE A 11 -20.02 2.41 3.08
N THR A 12 -20.51 3.56 2.59
CA THR A 12 -20.19 3.99 1.21
C THR A 12 -18.84 4.70 1.09
N VAL A 13 -18.38 5.39 2.13
CA VAL A 13 -17.23 6.31 2.10
C VAL A 13 -17.38 7.38 1.00
N ASP A 14 -18.61 7.72 0.65
CA ASP A 14 -18.92 8.86 -0.21
C ASP A 14 -18.69 10.19 0.52
N PRO A 15 -18.74 11.36 -0.14
CA PRO A 15 -18.57 12.65 0.50
C PRO A 15 -19.56 12.92 1.66
N GLY A 16 -20.73 12.26 1.64
CA GLY A 16 -21.75 12.33 2.69
C GLY A 16 -21.49 11.39 3.85
N ARG A 17 -20.49 10.51 3.77
CA ARG A 17 -20.23 9.43 4.76
C ARG A 17 -21.48 8.58 5.01
N THR A 18 -22.21 8.27 3.95
CA THR A 18 -23.50 7.60 4.02
C THR A 18 -23.37 6.16 4.53
N ILE A 19 -24.26 5.77 5.45
CA ILE A 19 -24.36 4.39 5.94
C ILE A 19 -25.80 3.94 5.77
N HIS A 20 -26.00 2.86 5.02
CA HIS A 20 -27.30 2.20 4.89
C HIS A 20 -27.33 0.99 5.82
N GLN A 21 -28.10 1.07 6.92
CA GLN A 21 -28.21 -0.01 7.92
C GLN A 21 -28.80 -1.32 7.36
N SER A 22 -29.74 -1.21 6.43
CA SER A 22 -30.24 -2.30 5.59
C SER A 22 -30.08 -1.85 4.15
N GLY A 23 -28.87 -2.00 3.64
CA GLY A 23 -28.44 -1.52 2.33
C GLY A 23 -28.25 -2.66 1.34
N ALA A 24 -28.10 -2.26 0.08
CA ALA A 24 -27.71 -3.14 -1.02
C ALA A 24 -26.76 -2.44 -1.97
N VAL A 25 -25.93 -3.26 -2.63
CA VAL A 25 -25.05 -2.86 -3.73
C VAL A 25 -25.37 -3.76 -4.93
N TYR A 26 -25.71 -3.14 -6.05
CA TYR A 26 -25.89 -3.86 -7.32
C TYR A 26 -24.74 -3.56 -8.27
N VAL A 27 -24.14 -4.63 -8.77
CA VAL A 27 -22.97 -4.60 -9.66
C VAL A 27 -23.34 -5.24 -10.99
N GLU A 28 -22.95 -4.61 -12.09
CA GLU A 28 -23.03 -5.20 -13.43
C GLU A 28 -21.70 -5.07 -14.16
N GLY A 29 -21.16 -6.21 -14.61
CA GLY A 29 -19.83 -6.27 -15.18
C GLY A 29 -18.76 -5.84 -14.17
N LYS A 30 -18.10 -4.72 -14.44
CA LYS A 30 -17.04 -4.14 -13.60
C LYS A 30 -17.53 -2.97 -12.72
N THR A 31 -18.81 -2.59 -12.85
CA THR A 31 -19.30 -1.29 -12.37
C THR A 31 -20.36 -1.47 -11.29
N ILE A 32 -20.30 -0.64 -10.27
CA ILE A 32 -21.38 -0.42 -9.31
C ILE A 32 -22.47 0.38 -10.04
N ILE A 33 -23.63 -0.22 -10.19
CA ILE A 33 -24.78 0.44 -10.88
C ILE A 33 -25.68 1.15 -9.88
N ASP A 34 -25.84 0.57 -8.69
CA ASP A 34 -26.77 1.09 -7.70
C ASP A 34 -26.31 0.78 -6.28
N VAL A 35 -26.50 1.74 -5.38
CA VAL A 35 -26.23 1.62 -3.94
C VAL A 35 -27.37 2.34 -3.20
N GLY A 36 -27.91 1.74 -2.15
CA GLY A 36 -28.97 2.39 -1.39
C GLY A 36 -29.72 1.44 -0.45
N PRO A 37 -30.90 1.81 0.02
CA PRO A 37 -31.76 0.95 0.83
C PRO A 37 -32.08 -0.36 0.09
N SER A 38 -32.00 -1.50 0.80
CA SER A 38 -32.08 -2.84 0.24
C SER A 38 -33.34 -3.09 -0.58
N ASP A 39 -34.51 -2.71 -0.05
CA ASP A 39 -35.78 -2.92 -0.74
C ASP A 39 -35.85 -2.15 -2.06
N ALA A 40 -35.36 -0.89 -2.05
CA ALA A 40 -35.41 -0.03 -3.22
C ALA A 40 -34.46 -0.54 -4.34
N VAL A 41 -33.22 -0.90 -3.98
CA VAL A 41 -32.25 -1.46 -4.94
C VAL A 41 -32.74 -2.80 -5.47
N SER A 42 -33.22 -3.68 -4.60
CA SER A 42 -33.74 -5.00 -5.00
C SER A 42 -34.93 -4.89 -5.94
N ALA A 43 -35.82 -3.92 -5.70
CA ALA A 43 -36.98 -3.68 -6.58
C ALA A 43 -36.59 -3.19 -7.98
N ARG A 44 -35.51 -2.37 -8.08
CA ARG A 44 -34.99 -1.91 -9.37
C ARG A 44 -34.20 -3.00 -10.13
N HIS A 45 -33.65 -3.99 -9.42
CA HIS A 45 -32.79 -5.03 -9.99
C HIS A 45 -33.25 -6.47 -9.68
N PRO A 46 -34.53 -6.84 -9.99
CA PRO A 46 -35.10 -8.13 -9.60
C PRO A 46 -34.47 -9.34 -10.32
N ASN A 47 -33.77 -9.10 -11.44
CA ASN A 47 -33.19 -10.13 -12.29
C ASN A 47 -31.68 -10.29 -12.13
N ALA A 48 -31.14 -9.91 -10.97
CA ALA A 48 -29.72 -10.14 -10.67
C ALA A 48 -29.37 -11.63 -10.79
N ARG A 49 -28.32 -11.96 -11.56
CA ARG A 49 -27.93 -13.37 -11.78
C ARG A 49 -27.41 -14.05 -10.51
N ARG A 50 -26.83 -13.28 -9.62
CA ARG A 50 -26.35 -13.75 -8.32
C ARG A 50 -26.84 -12.80 -7.23
N VAL A 51 -27.47 -13.37 -6.21
CA VAL A 51 -27.91 -12.64 -5.03
C VAL A 51 -27.13 -13.15 -3.84
N ILE A 52 -26.51 -12.23 -3.07
CA ILE A 52 -25.72 -12.52 -1.89
C ILE A 52 -26.44 -11.94 -0.67
N ASP A 53 -26.68 -12.78 0.33
CA ASP A 53 -27.27 -12.38 1.61
C ASP A 53 -26.19 -11.67 2.47
N GLY A 54 -26.45 -10.40 2.75
CA GLY A 54 -25.58 -9.53 3.55
C GLY A 54 -26.01 -9.38 5.01
N ARG A 55 -27.03 -10.10 5.48
CA ARG A 55 -27.54 -9.97 6.86
C ARG A 55 -26.43 -10.27 7.88
N GLY A 56 -26.25 -9.31 8.80
CA GLY A 56 -25.19 -9.37 9.81
C GLY A 56 -23.78 -9.15 9.27
N LYS A 57 -23.67 -8.63 8.05
CA LYS A 57 -22.38 -8.29 7.42
C LYS A 57 -22.30 -6.81 7.09
N VAL A 58 -21.08 -6.30 7.01
CA VAL A 58 -20.77 -4.93 6.57
C VAL A 58 -20.11 -4.98 5.20
N VAL A 59 -20.65 -4.22 4.25
CA VAL A 59 -20.05 -3.99 2.93
C VAL A 59 -19.39 -2.62 2.93
N ALA A 60 -18.13 -2.56 2.52
CA ALA A 60 -17.34 -1.33 2.45
C ALA A 60 -16.51 -1.31 1.15
N PRO A 61 -15.97 -0.14 0.72
CA PRO A 61 -14.97 -0.12 -0.34
C PRO A 61 -13.76 -0.97 0.04
N GLY A 62 -13.13 -1.60 -0.95
CA GLY A 62 -11.86 -2.27 -0.74
C GLY A 62 -10.78 -1.29 -0.29
N PHE A 63 -9.89 -1.75 0.57
CA PHE A 63 -8.77 -0.93 1.04
C PHE A 63 -7.76 -0.67 -0.08
N VAL A 64 -7.15 0.50 -0.02
CA VAL A 64 -6.14 0.98 -0.97
C VAL A 64 -4.83 1.19 -0.22
N ASN A 65 -3.93 0.24 -0.33
CA ASN A 65 -2.59 0.29 0.21
C ASN A 65 -1.68 1.06 -0.75
N ILE A 66 -1.12 2.20 -0.33
CA ILE A 66 -0.33 3.08 -1.20
C ILE A 66 1.18 2.98 -1.01
N HIS A 67 1.66 1.99 -0.26
CA HIS A 67 3.09 1.70 -0.14
C HIS A 67 3.33 0.31 0.44
N SER A 68 4.11 -0.49 -0.27
CA SER A 68 4.58 -1.80 0.20
C SER A 68 5.90 -2.24 -0.43
N HIS A 69 6.58 -3.14 0.29
CA HIS A 69 7.72 -3.94 -0.13
C HIS A 69 7.40 -5.40 0.19
N VAL A 70 6.62 -6.06 -0.66
CA VAL A 70 6.05 -7.38 -0.33
C VAL A 70 7.10 -8.48 -0.23
N GLY A 71 8.21 -8.35 -0.95
CA GLY A 71 9.36 -9.28 -0.85
C GLY A 71 10.06 -9.20 0.52
N TYR A 72 9.89 -8.11 1.26
CA TYR A 72 10.46 -7.94 2.60
C TYR A 72 9.78 -8.79 3.68
N THR A 73 8.73 -9.53 3.33
CA THR A 73 8.18 -10.58 4.18
C THR A 73 9.21 -11.70 4.49
N VAL A 74 10.29 -11.79 3.70
CA VAL A 74 11.46 -12.62 4.04
C VAL A 74 12.03 -12.32 5.43
N PHE A 75 11.86 -11.10 5.94
CA PHE A 75 12.40 -10.67 7.23
C PHE A 75 11.46 -10.92 8.43
N ARG A 76 10.24 -11.39 8.18
CA ARG A 76 9.25 -11.66 9.24
C ARG A 76 9.82 -12.63 10.28
N GLY A 77 9.77 -12.22 11.57
CA GLY A 77 10.37 -12.97 12.67
C GLY A 77 11.90 -12.85 12.80
N ARG A 78 12.52 -11.94 12.04
CA ARG A 78 13.99 -11.73 12.04
C ARG A 78 14.41 -10.28 12.18
N SER A 79 13.56 -9.31 11.82
CA SER A 79 13.95 -7.89 11.80
C SER A 79 13.17 -6.99 12.73
N GLU A 80 12.11 -7.47 13.35
CA GLU A 80 11.23 -6.66 14.20
C GLU A 80 11.99 -5.99 15.35
N ASP A 81 12.95 -6.69 15.95
CA ASP A 81 13.78 -6.20 17.05
C ASP A 81 15.12 -5.62 16.59
N ALA A 82 15.41 -5.58 15.28
CA ALA A 82 16.67 -5.06 14.76
C ALA A 82 16.74 -3.51 14.72
N GLY A 83 15.60 -2.82 14.87
CA GLY A 83 15.53 -1.37 14.90
C GLY A 83 16.13 -0.71 13.67
N PHE A 84 16.89 0.39 13.88
CA PHE A 84 17.56 1.14 12.80
C PHE A 84 18.77 0.43 12.20
N LYS A 85 19.19 -0.73 12.72
CA LYS A 85 20.25 -1.56 12.11
C LYS A 85 19.72 -2.45 10.99
N ALA A 86 18.40 -2.64 10.87
CA ALA A 86 17.80 -3.52 9.88
C ALA A 86 18.22 -3.19 8.42
N PRO A 87 18.24 -1.94 7.95
CA PRO A 87 18.63 -1.64 6.58
C PRO A 87 20.04 -2.12 6.23
N THR A 88 21.04 -1.79 7.02
CA THR A 88 22.45 -2.12 6.74
C THR A 88 22.81 -3.56 7.13
N GLY A 89 22.16 -4.11 8.15
CA GLY A 89 22.45 -5.44 8.67
C GLY A 89 21.66 -6.59 8.05
N LEU A 90 20.48 -6.28 7.49
CA LEU A 90 19.58 -7.30 6.95
C LEU A 90 19.14 -6.98 5.53
N TYR A 91 18.56 -5.79 5.26
CA TYR A 91 17.88 -5.52 4.01
C TYR A 91 18.85 -5.45 2.82
N PHE A 92 19.88 -4.60 2.88
CA PHE A 92 20.88 -4.52 1.81
C PHE A 92 21.65 -5.83 1.62
N PRO A 93 22.14 -6.55 2.67
CA PRO A 93 22.73 -7.86 2.47
C PRO A 93 21.78 -8.88 1.83
N MET A 94 20.51 -8.93 2.24
CA MET A 94 19.53 -9.88 1.69
C MET A 94 19.19 -9.56 0.22
N SER A 95 19.18 -8.29 -0.18
CA SER A 95 18.91 -7.93 -1.59
C SER A 95 19.92 -8.54 -2.57
N THR A 96 21.15 -8.80 -2.10
CA THR A 96 22.20 -9.49 -2.87
C THR A 96 22.05 -11.03 -2.87
N ILE A 97 21.15 -11.58 -2.06
CA ILE A 97 20.95 -13.02 -1.85
C ILE A 97 19.69 -13.52 -2.57
N LEU A 98 18.60 -12.76 -2.47
CA LEU A 98 17.32 -13.14 -3.05
C LEU A 98 17.37 -13.20 -4.57
N ALA A 99 17.03 -14.37 -5.13
CA ALA A 99 16.80 -14.49 -6.56
C ALA A 99 15.42 -13.92 -6.93
N PRO A 100 15.22 -13.40 -8.17
CA PRO A 100 13.93 -12.84 -8.60
C PRO A 100 12.74 -13.77 -8.38
N ALA A 101 12.87 -15.08 -8.65
CA ALA A 101 11.82 -16.06 -8.42
C ALA A 101 11.47 -16.24 -6.94
N GLU A 102 12.46 -16.21 -6.04
CA GLU A 102 12.23 -16.29 -4.60
C GLU A 102 11.54 -15.03 -4.07
N ARG A 103 11.92 -13.89 -4.60
CA ARG A 103 11.28 -12.59 -4.29
C ARG A 103 9.81 -12.62 -4.70
N ALA A 104 9.50 -13.20 -5.87
CA ALA A 104 8.14 -13.39 -6.34
C ALA A 104 7.33 -14.35 -5.45
N ASP A 105 7.89 -15.49 -5.05
CA ASP A 105 7.22 -16.44 -4.15
C ASP A 105 6.89 -15.80 -2.80
N ILE A 106 7.83 -15.07 -2.21
CA ILE A 106 7.65 -14.38 -0.92
C ILE A 106 6.65 -13.24 -1.04
N GLY A 107 6.76 -12.44 -2.11
CA GLY A 107 5.83 -11.34 -2.39
C GLY A 107 4.40 -11.82 -2.64
N ALA A 108 4.24 -12.98 -3.26
CA ALA A 108 2.94 -13.61 -3.49
C ALA A 108 2.20 -13.90 -2.17
N LEU A 109 2.92 -14.31 -1.11
CA LEU A 109 2.35 -14.52 0.22
C LEU A 109 1.73 -13.23 0.76
N THR A 110 2.48 -12.12 0.70
CA THR A 110 1.98 -10.83 1.21
C THR A 110 0.82 -10.29 0.38
N TYR A 111 0.84 -10.44 -0.95
CA TYR A 111 -0.31 -10.08 -1.78
C TYR A 111 -1.57 -10.86 -1.40
N LEU A 112 -1.42 -12.14 -1.07
CA LEU A 112 -2.55 -12.96 -0.63
C LEU A 112 -3.05 -12.53 0.75
N GLU A 113 -2.17 -12.22 1.71
CA GLU A 113 -2.54 -11.67 3.01
C GLU A 113 -3.27 -10.33 2.87
N LEU A 114 -2.78 -9.43 2.01
CA LEU A 114 -3.44 -8.17 1.72
C LEU A 114 -4.84 -8.37 1.14
N LEU A 115 -5.00 -9.29 0.18
CA LEU A 115 -6.33 -9.65 -0.34
C LEU A 115 -7.23 -10.16 0.77
N GLN A 116 -6.75 -11.06 1.63
CA GLN A 116 -7.51 -11.61 2.76
C GLN A 116 -7.87 -10.54 3.79
N SER A 117 -7.07 -9.48 3.94
CA SER A 117 -7.40 -8.34 4.80
C SER A 117 -8.29 -7.29 4.14
N GLY A 118 -8.71 -7.50 2.88
CA GLY A 118 -9.61 -6.60 2.17
C GLY A 118 -8.93 -5.54 1.30
N CYS A 119 -7.61 -5.60 1.10
CA CYS A 119 -6.96 -4.73 0.13
C CYS A 119 -7.30 -5.17 -1.30
N THR A 120 -7.98 -4.30 -2.03
CA THR A 120 -8.30 -4.50 -3.45
C THR A 120 -7.27 -3.86 -4.36
N THR A 121 -6.52 -2.90 -3.82
CA THR A 121 -5.53 -2.11 -4.57
C THR A 121 -4.25 -1.96 -3.75
N THR A 122 -3.10 -2.22 -4.37
CA THR A 122 -1.78 -2.14 -3.72
C THR A 122 -0.79 -1.38 -4.59
N MET A 123 -0.06 -0.43 -4.00
CA MET A 123 1.14 0.14 -4.61
C MET A 123 2.36 -0.63 -4.10
N GLU A 124 3.13 -1.16 -5.03
CA GLU A 124 4.27 -2.01 -4.77
C GLU A 124 5.56 -1.44 -5.34
N LEU A 125 6.58 -1.36 -4.50
CA LEU A 125 7.92 -0.91 -4.86
C LEU A 125 8.91 -2.02 -4.51
N GLU A 126 9.44 -2.70 -5.51
CA GLU A 126 10.33 -3.85 -5.27
C GLU A 126 11.45 -3.89 -6.30
N GLU A 127 12.59 -4.43 -5.90
CA GLU A 127 13.60 -4.86 -6.86
C GLU A 127 13.09 -6.07 -7.64
N ASP A 128 13.42 -6.15 -8.93
CA ASP A 128 12.94 -7.23 -9.82
C ASP A 128 11.40 -7.37 -9.81
N VAL A 129 10.67 -6.27 -9.70
CA VAL A 129 9.20 -6.23 -9.59
C VAL A 129 8.50 -7.01 -10.71
N GLU A 130 9.14 -7.16 -11.86
CA GLU A 130 8.61 -7.91 -13.00
C GLU A 130 8.39 -9.39 -12.68
N SER A 131 9.19 -9.99 -11.81
CA SER A 131 9.04 -11.39 -11.43
C SER A 131 7.72 -11.67 -10.70
N LEU A 132 7.19 -10.68 -9.99
CA LEU A 132 5.95 -10.76 -9.23
C LEU A 132 4.69 -10.48 -10.07
N ALA A 133 4.82 -9.71 -11.14
CA ALA A 133 3.69 -9.21 -11.92
C ALA A 133 2.77 -10.33 -12.50
N PRO A 134 3.27 -11.49 -12.95
CA PRO A 134 2.42 -12.62 -13.38
C PRO A 134 1.53 -13.16 -12.26
N PHE A 135 2.02 -13.22 -11.03
CA PHE A 135 1.22 -13.64 -9.89
C PHE A 135 0.10 -12.63 -9.59
N VAL A 136 0.42 -11.33 -9.59
CA VAL A 136 -0.56 -10.26 -9.37
C VAL A 136 -1.64 -10.26 -10.45
N GLU A 137 -1.27 -10.46 -11.72
CA GLU A 137 -2.23 -10.60 -12.83
C GLU A 137 -3.17 -11.79 -12.61
N LYS A 138 -2.63 -12.96 -12.19
CA LYS A 138 -3.38 -14.18 -11.88
C LYS A 138 -4.28 -13.99 -10.67
N LEU A 139 -3.78 -13.40 -9.58
CA LEU A 139 -4.54 -13.12 -8.36
C LEU A 139 -5.74 -12.22 -8.66
N GLY A 140 -5.56 -11.22 -9.53
CA GLY A 140 -6.63 -10.37 -10.03
C GLY A 140 -6.83 -9.07 -9.27
N THR A 141 -5.99 -8.76 -8.29
CA THR A 141 -6.02 -7.48 -7.56
C THR A 141 -5.59 -6.33 -8.48
N ARG A 142 -5.93 -5.11 -8.10
CA ARG A 142 -5.40 -3.90 -8.73
C ARG A 142 -4.04 -3.58 -8.12
N SER A 143 -3.04 -3.26 -8.96
CA SER A 143 -1.72 -2.93 -8.47
C SER A 143 -1.03 -1.84 -9.29
N ALA A 144 -0.39 -0.89 -8.59
CA ALA A 144 0.55 0.05 -9.17
C ALA A 144 1.96 -0.40 -8.76
N MET A 145 2.76 -0.85 -9.73
CA MET A 145 4.02 -1.56 -9.47
C MET A 145 5.20 -0.78 -10.06
N GLY A 146 6.28 -0.70 -9.31
CA GLY A 146 7.49 0.01 -9.73
C GLY A 146 8.77 -0.70 -9.36
N GLU A 147 9.72 -0.72 -10.30
CA GLU A 147 11.09 -1.12 -10.03
C GLU A 147 11.72 -0.13 -9.06
N LEU A 148 12.18 -0.61 -7.91
CA LEU A 148 12.87 0.21 -6.93
C LEU A 148 14.27 0.53 -7.44
N ILE A 149 14.57 1.81 -7.64
CA ILE A 149 15.82 2.27 -8.27
C ILE A 149 16.60 3.25 -7.39
N GLY A 150 17.93 3.17 -7.49
CA GLY A 150 18.86 4.09 -6.85
C GLY A 150 20.26 3.87 -7.43
N ASP A 151 20.95 4.92 -7.82
CA ASP A 151 22.25 4.85 -8.51
C ASP A 151 23.47 5.04 -7.59
N ALA A 152 23.25 5.07 -6.26
CA ALA A 152 24.36 5.00 -5.31
C ALA A 152 24.84 3.56 -5.15
N ASP A 153 26.16 3.36 -5.09
CA ASP A 153 26.80 2.07 -4.89
C ASP A 153 26.44 1.46 -3.52
N PRO A 154 25.70 0.33 -3.46
CA PRO A 154 25.25 -0.24 -2.20
C PRO A 154 26.37 -0.69 -1.27
N ASP A 155 27.50 -1.23 -1.82
CA ASP A 155 28.64 -1.70 -1.03
C ASP A 155 29.39 -0.53 -0.38
N ARG A 156 29.30 0.64 -0.97
CA ARG A 156 29.87 1.88 -0.41
C ARG A 156 28.91 2.55 0.56
N MET A 157 27.59 2.52 0.30
CA MET A 157 26.59 3.04 1.22
C MET A 157 26.64 2.37 2.60
N ILE A 158 26.92 1.06 2.66
CA ILE A 158 27.14 0.34 3.93
C ILE A 158 28.31 0.93 4.73
N LYS A 159 29.29 1.55 4.06
CA LYS A 159 30.45 2.22 4.66
C LYS A 159 30.24 3.73 4.86
N ASP A 160 29.00 4.22 4.75
CA ASP A 160 28.65 5.65 4.82
C ASP A 160 29.28 6.50 3.69
N GLU A 161 29.61 5.88 2.55
CA GLU A 161 30.15 6.54 1.36
C GLU A 161 29.09 6.56 0.26
N PHE A 162 28.71 7.75 -0.22
CA PHE A 162 27.67 7.94 -1.23
C PHE A 162 28.30 8.27 -2.57
N VAL A 163 28.49 7.25 -3.41
CA VAL A 163 29.08 7.36 -4.74
C VAL A 163 28.07 6.92 -5.78
N PHE A 164 27.69 7.83 -6.65
CA PHE A 164 26.69 7.58 -7.69
C PHE A 164 27.35 7.06 -8.97
N ASN A 165 26.74 6.05 -9.59
CA ASN A 165 27.26 5.36 -10.76
C ASN A 165 26.32 5.52 -11.96
N ALA A 166 26.78 6.17 -13.00
CA ALA A 166 25.99 6.42 -14.21
C ALA A 166 25.65 5.14 -15.00
N ALA A 167 26.49 4.09 -14.95
CA ALA A 167 26.20 2.82 -15.61
C ALA A 167 25.09 2.06 -14.87
N ASP A 168 25.10 2.07 -13.53
CA ASP A 168 24.05 1.47 -12.71
C ASP A 168 22.73 2.21 -12.91
N ASN A 169 22.76 3.56 -12.92
CA ASN A 169 21.60 4.37 -13.27
C ASN A 169 20.99 3.92 -14.60
N ALA A 170 21.79 3.84 -15.68
CA ALA A 170 21.32 3.44 -17.01
C ALA A 170 20.69 2.05 -17.00
N ALA A 171 21.29 1.09 -16.27
CA ALA A 171 20.77 -0.28 -16.16
C ALA A 171 19.42 -0.32 -15.43
N GLN A 172 19.29 0.41 -14.32
CA GLN A 172 18.06 0.44 -13.54
C GLN A 172 16.93 1.19 -14.24
N ILE A 173 17.22 2.31 -14.89
CA ILE A 173 16.25 3.02 -15.75
C ILE A 173 15.79 2.12 -16.90
N LYS A 174 16.67 1.32 -17.48
CA LYS A 174 16.30 0.34 -18.52
C LYS A 174 15.36 -0.73 -17.98
N ARG A 175 15.58 -1.25 -16.76
CA ARG A 175 14.65 -2.21 -16.13
C ARG A 175 13.29 -1.57 -15.88
N ALA A 176 13.26 -0.39 -15.26
CA ALA A 176 12.02 0.34 -14.99
C ALA A 176 11.23 0.65 -16.28
N THR A 177 11.89 1.13 -17.32
CA THR A 177 11.22 1.40 -18.60
C THR A 177 10.76 0.14 -19.30
N GLY A 178 11.53 -0.94 -19.22
CA GLY A 178 11.13 -2.26 -19.73
C GLY A 178 9.87 -2.80 -19.01
N PHE A 179 9.77 -2.60 -17.71
CA PHE A 179 8.55 -2.94 -16.96
C PHE A 179 7.34 -2.11 -17.45
N ILE A 180 7.51 -0.80 -17.64
CA ILE A 180 6.45 0.06 -18.19
C ILE A 180 5.94 -0.49 -19.53
N GLU A 181 6.84 -0.81 -20.45
CA GLU A 181 6.50 -1.29 -21.79
C GLU A 181 5.75 -2.63 -21.77
N ARG A 182 6.10 -3.53 -20.85
CA ARG A 182 5.52 -4.88 -20.80
C ARG A 182 4.27 -5.00 -19.96
N TRP A 183 4.16 -4.21 -18.88
CA TRP A 183 3.15 -4.42 -17.85
C TRP A 183 2.16 -3.29 -17.64
N HIS A 184 2.47 -2.05 -18.04
CA HIS A 184 1.55 -0.94 -17.86
C HIS A 184 0.26 -1.16 -18.66
N GLY A 185 -0.88 -1.14 -17.98
CA GLY A 185 -2.20 -1.38 -18.59
C GLY A 185 -2.63 -2.84 -18.69
N ARG A 186 -1.79 -3.79 -18.28
CA ARG A 186 -2.16 -5.22 -18.27
C ARG A 186 -3.25 -5.54 -17.24
N GLY A 187 -3.76 -6.79 -17.31
CA GLY A 187 -4.85 -7.23 -16.45
C GLY A 187 -6.12 -6.41 -16.62
N ASP A 188 -6.48 -6.00 -17.85
CA ASP A 188 -7.60 -5.09 -18.13
C ASP A 188 -7.46 -3.71 -17.45
N GLY A 189 -6.23 -3.21 -17.33
CA GLY A 189 -5.90 -1.93 -16.71
C GLY A 189 -5.71 -2.00 -15.19
N ARG A 190 -5.75 -3.19 -14.58
CA ARG A 190 -5.51 -3.34 -13.14
C ARG A 190 -4.04 -3.22 -12.75
N ILE A 191 -3.12 -3.58 -13.64
CA ILE A 191 -1.68 -3.41 -13.41
C ILE A 191 -1.24 -2.11 -14.08
N THR A 192 -0.72 -1.19 -13.28
CA THR A 192 -0.15 0.06 -13.76
C THR A 192 1.30 0.17 -13.30
N ALA A 193 2.15 0.76 -14.13
CA ALA A 193 3.53 1.03 -13.75
C ALA A 193 3.63 2.36 -13.01
N ILE A 194 4.59 2.47 -12.10
CA ILE A 194 5.01 3.71 -11.45
C ILE A 194 6.52 3.88 -11.56
N MET A 195 7.03 5.08 -11.35
CA MET A 195 8.45 5.32 -11.12
C MET A 195 8.74 5.28 -9.62
N ALA A 196 9.73 4.51 -9.22
CA ALA A 196 10.02 4.26 -7.81
C ALA A 196 11.51 4.55 -7.45
N PRO A 197 11.97 5.82 -7.50
CA PRO A 197 13.26 6.16 -6.93
C PRO A 197 13.24 5.89 -5.43
N ASN A 198 14.27 5.18 -4.93
CA ASN A 198 14.23 4.69 -3.55
C ASN A 198 14.21 5.86 -2.55
N MET A 199 15.27 6.68 -2.52
CA MET A 199 15.36 7.83 -1.60
C MET A 199 16.35 8.87 -2.13
N THR A 200 16.32 10.07 -1.58
CA THR A 200 17.21 11.17 -2.00
C THR A 200 18.69 10.88 -1.78
N ILE A 201 19.03 10.05 -0.81
CA ILE A 201 20.43 9.72 -0.51
C ILE A 201 20.97 8.55 -1.35
N SER A 202 20.11 7.77 -1.97
CA SER A 202 20.49 6.69 -2.89
C SER A 202 20.30 7.04 -4.37
N SER A 203 19.78 8.23 -4.67
CA SER A 203 19.49 8.68 -6.03
C SER A 203 20.17 10.00 -6.34
N SER A 204 20.96 10.02 -7.43
CA SER A 204 21.59 11.25 -7.90
C SER A 204 20.56 12.27 -8.41
N ALA A 205 20.95 13.55 -8.47
CA ALA A 205 20.14 14.58 -9.11
C ALA A 205 19.82 14.25 -10.58
N GLN A 206 20.72 13.59 -11.28
CA GLN A 206 20.49 13.15 -12.65
C GLN A 206 19.42 12.08 -12.71
N GLN A 207 19.48 11.05 -11.87
CA GLN A 207 18.47 9.98 -11.81
C GLN A 207 17.10 10.54 -11.48
N LEU A 208 16.98 11.40 -10.47
CA LEU A 208 15.69 11.99 -10.07
C LEU A 208 15.04 12.80 -11.20
N ARG A 209 15.83 13.63 -11.93
CA ARG A 209 15.31 14.36 -13.10
C ARG A 209 14.91 13.42 -14.24
N GLU A 210 15.63 12.32 -14.43
CA GLU A 210 15.27 11.33 -15.45
C GLU A 210 13.99 10.57 -15.08
N VAL A 211 13.84 10.17 -13.81
CA VAL A 211 12.60 9.64 -13.26
C VAL A 211 11.42 10.56 -13.55
N ARG A 212 11.54 11.85 -13.24
CA ARG A 212 10.48 12.83 -13.50
C ARG A 212 10.12 12.88 -14.99
N ARG A 213 11.14 12.99 -15.86
CA ARG A 213 10.93 13.02 -17.31
C ARG A 213 10.19 11.77 -17.84
N ILE A 214 10.52 10.59 -17.32
CA ILE A 214 9.85 9.33 -17.71
C ILE A 214 8.43 9.31 -17.18
N ALA A 215 8.21 9.69 -15.92
CA ALA A 215 6.88 9.77 -15.32
C ALA A 215 5.97 10.73 -16.13
N ASP A 216 6.47 11.92 -16.46
CA ASP A 216 5.74 12.90 -17.28
C ASP A 216 5.39 12.35 -18.67
N LYS A 217 6.38 11.72 -19.34
CA LYS A 217 6.19 11.16 -20.68
C LYS A 217 5.07 10.11 -20.73
N HIS A 218 4.95 9.31 -19.70
CA HIS A 218 4.02 8.17 -19.67
C HIS A 218 2.79 8.42 -18.77
N GLY A 219 2.68 9.59 -18.13
CA GLY A 219 1.57 9.93 -17.24
C GLY A 219 1.54 9.06 -15.95
N LEU A 220 2.72 8.68 -15.45
CA LEU A 220 2.87 7.76 -14.32
C LEU A 220 2.91 8.49 -12.97
N ARG A 221 2.51 7.79 -11.92
CA ARG A 221 2.80 8.18 -10.54
C ARG A 221 4.27 7.92 -10.21
N THR A 222 4.78 8.66 -9.21
CA THR A 222 6.10 8.43 -8.63
C THR A 222 5.95 8.22 -7.13
N SER A 223 6.67 7.26 -6.56
CA SER A 223 6.76 7.07 -5.11
C SER A 223 8.22 7.12 -4.68
N ILE A 224 8.50 7.84 -3.57
CA ILE A 224 9.86 8.03 -3.04
C ILE A 224 9.81 8.06 -1.51
N HIS A 225 10.80 7.43 -0.84
CA HIS A 225 10.94 7.55 0.60
C HIS A 225 11.51 8.93 0.96
N LEU A 226 10.85 9.64 1.87
CA LEU A 226 11.28 10.94 2.36
C LEU A 226 11.00 11.08 3.86
N GLY A 227 11.97 11.63 4.60
CA GLY A 227 11.82 11.88 6.02
C GLY A 227 11.66 10.60 6.85
N TRP A 228 12.38 9.54 6.47
CA TRP A 228 12.32 8.23 7.14
C TRP A 228 13.34 8.08 8.28
N SER A 229 14.32 8.99 8.41
CA SER A 229 15.27 8.97 9.52
C SER A 229 16.01 10.31 9.67
N GLN A 230 16.53 10.57 10.86
CA GLN A 230 17.44 11.68 11.08
C GLN A 230 18.73 11.52 10.25
N TYR A 231 19.18 10.27 10.08
CA TYR A 231 20.32 9.93 9.23
C TYR A 231 20.14 10.37 7.78
N GLU A 232 18.93 10.21 7.20
CA GLU A 232 18.64 10.71 5.86
C GLU A 232 18.88 12.23 5.74
N TYR A 233 18.44 13.02 6.73
CA TYR A 233 18.66 14.46 6.75
C TYR A 233 20.15 14.83 6.83
N GLU A 234 20.90 14.15 7.68
CA GLU A 234 22.32 14.38 7.85
C GLU A 234 23.10 14.07 6.58
N VAL A 235 22.81 12.92 5.97
CA VAL A 235 23.43 12.52 4.71
C VAL A 235 23.02 13.45 3.57
N ALA A 236 21.73 13.75 3.40
CA ALA A 236 21.26 14.64 2.35
C ALA A 236 21.92 16.02 2.43
N ARG A 237 22.03 16.59 3.63
CA ARG A 237 22.76 17.86 3.84
C ARG A 237 24.24 17.74 3.50
N ARG A 238 24.87 16.62 3.81
CA ARG A 238 26.30 16.36 3.53
C ARG A 238 26.56 16.23 2.03
N ILE A 239 25.74 15.48 1.29
CA ILE A 239 26.02 15.17 -0.12
C ILE A 239 25.36 16.14 -1.11
N HIS A 240 24.23 16.76 -0.72
CA HIS A 240 23.45 17.67 -1.57
C HIS A 240 23.44 19.13 -1.07
N GLY A 241 23.94 19.39 0.15
CA GLY A 241 23.92 20.72 0.78
C GLY A 241 22.53 21.15 1.28
N LYS A 242 21.53 20.25 1.25
CA LYS A 242 20.11 20.53 1.53
C LYS A 242 19.43 19.35 2.20
N GLY A 243 18.29 19.61 2.84
CA GLY A 243 17.42 18.56 3.35
C GLY A 243 16.74 17.76 2.23
N PRO A 244 16.22 16.54 2.54
CA PRO A 244 15.70 15.63 1.53
C PRO A 244 14.49 16.21 0.76
N PHE A 245 13.58 16.90 1.43
CA PHE A 245 12.39 17.51 0.80
C PHE A 245 12.74 18.67 -0.12
N GLU A 246 13.66 19.54 0.30
CA GLU A 246 14.13 20.65 -0.51
C GLU A 246 14.86 20.15 -1.76
N PHE A 247 15.73 19.15 -1.60
CA PHE A 247 16.44 18.53 -2.72
C PHE A 247 15.48 17.87 -3.70
N ALA A 248 14.52 17.06 -3.22
CA ALA A 248 13.52 16.42 -4.08
C ALA A 248 12.68 17.45 -4.87
N ARG A 249 12.27 18.55 -4.20
CA ARG A 249 11.56 19.66 -4.87
C ARG A 249 12.39 20.28 -5.99
N GLU A 250 13.65 20.55 -5.75
CA GLU A 250 14.56 21.16 -6.75
C GLU A 250 14.81 20.24 -7.96
N GLN A 251 14.82 18.91 -7.74
CA GLN A 251 14.93 17.98 -8.85
C GLN A 251 13.59 17.75 -9.58
N GLY A 252 12.52 18.43 -9.14
CA GLY A 252 11.19 18.33 -9.74
C GLY A 252 10.43 17.03 -9.40
N VAL A 253 10.88 16.28 -8.39
CA VAL A 253 10.30 14.99 -8.00
C VAL A 253 9.24 15.13 -6.90
N LEU A 254 8.62 16.31 -6.78
CA LEU A 254 7.45 16.53 -5.94
C LEU A 254 6.32 17.10 -6.78
N GLY A 255 5.08 16.66 -6.50
CA GLY A 255 3.92 17.07 -7.28
C GLY A 255 2.66 16.30 -6.91
N PRO A 256 1.50 16.63 -7.51
CA PRO A 256 0.22 15.98 -7.20
C PRO A 256 0.16 14.51 -7.63
N ASP A 257 1.08 14.08 -8.47
CA ASP A 257 1.26 12.71 -8.95
C ASP A 257 2.39 11.97 -8.21
N VAL A 258 2.91 12.56 -7.12
CA VAL A 258 3.99 11.99 -6.31
C VAL A 258 3.49 11.60 -4.93
N ILE A 259 4.03 10.50 -4.41
CA ILE A 259 3.78 9.97 -3.07
C ILE A 259 5.11 9.96 -2.32
N ALA A 260 5.20 10.79 -1.27
CA ALA A 260 6.30 10.79 -0.32
C ALA A 260 5.99 9.81 0.81
N THR A 261 6.86 8.83 1.03
CA THR A 261 6.59 7.77 2.02
C THR A 261 7.28 8.06 3.35
N HIS A 262 6.60 7.72 4.44
CA HIS A 262 6.94 7.87 5.85
C HIS A 262 6.74 9.28 6.40
N CYS A 263 7.55 10.25 6.05
CA CYS A 263 7.47 11.64 6.50
C CYS A 263 7.34 11.79 8.04
N TYR A 264 8.04 10.94 8.83
CA TYR A 264 7.98 11.05 10.29
C TYR A 264 9.12 11.91 10.89
N VAL A 265 10.26 12.02 10.20
CA VAL A 265 11.26 13.06 10.45
C VAL A 265 11.00 14.18 9.46
N ILE A 266 10.30 15.21 9.91
CA ILE A 266 9.84 16.30 9.06
C ILE A 266 9.70 17.59 9.88
N GLU A 267 10.16 18.71 9.33
CA GLU A 267 10.07 20.04 9.92
C GLU A 267 8.90 20.82 9.28
N GLU A 268 8.49 21.95 9.90
CA GLU A 268 7.40 22.78 9.34
C GLU A 268 7.66 23.26 7.90
N PRO A 269 8.90 23.69 7.51
CA PRO A 269 9.17 24.05 6.12
C PRO A 269 8.97 22.90 5.12
N ASP A 270 9.22 21.66 5.53
CA ASP A 270 9.04 20.49 4.68
C ASP A 270 7.54 20.18 4.49
N ILE A 271 6.74 20.36 5.55
CA ILE A 271 5.27 20.26 5.46
C ILE A 271 4.73 21.30 4.47
N ASP A 272 5.24 22.53 4.51
CA ASP A 272 4.86 23.59 3.56
C ASP A 272 5.30 23.24 2.12
N ILE A 273 6.44 22.57 1.94
CA ILE A 273 6.87 22.03 0.63
C ILE A 273 5.84 21.01 0.13
N LEU A 274 5.47 20.02 0.95
CA LEU A 274 4.49 18.99 0.56
C LEU A 274 3.13 19.62 0.22
N ALA A 275 2.67 20.58 1.03
CA ALA A 275 1.39 21.26 0.82
C ALA A 275 1.37 22.09 -0.48
N THR A 276 2.43 22.89 -0.72
CA THR A 276 2.50 23.77 -1.90
C THR A 276 2.70 22.99 -3.20
N THR A 277 3.42 21.89 -3.17
CA THR A 277 3.59 20.97 -4.31
C THR A 277 2.39 20.02 -4.48
N ARG A 278 1.48 19.95 -3.51
CA ARG A 278 0.37 19.01 -3.45
C ARG A 278 0.82 17.54 -3.48
N THR A 279 2.00 17.27 -2.95
CA THR A 279 2.56 15.91 -2.85
C THR A 279 1.75 15.12 -1.84
N ASN A 280 1.41 13.87 -2.19
CA ASN A 280 0.70 12.95 -1.30
C ASN A 280 1.66 12.33 -0.31
N VAL A 281 1.16 11.88 0.85
CA VAL A 281 1.97 11.19 1.86
C VAL A 281 1.45 9.78 2.09
N ALA A 282 2.32 8.78 1.96
CA ALA A 282 2.08 7.42 2.43
C ALA A 282 2.49 7.32 3.90
N HIS A 283 1.49 7.24 4.77
CA HIS A 283 1.68 7.00 6.19
C HIS A 283 1.69 5.49 6.48
N CYS A 284 2.78 4.99 7.04
CA CYS A 284 2.97 3.58 7.39
C CYS A 284 2.97 3.41 8.92
N PRO A 285 1.82 3.61 9.59
CA PRO A 285 1.78 3.76 11.06
C PRO A 285 2.26 2.53 11.80
N LEU A 286 1.90 1.34 11.32
CA LEU A 286 2.26 0.09 11.96
C LEU A 286 3.79 -0.09 11.95
N MET A 287 4.41 -0.07 10.78
CA MET A 287 5.85 -0.26 10.65
C MET A 287 6.65 0.85 11.34
N ASN A 288 6.23 2.10 11.21
CA ASN A 288 6.89 3.23 11.86
C ASN A 288 6.83 3.11 13.39
N SER A 289 5.73 2.61 13.96
CA SER A 289 5.56 2.44 15.41
C SER A 289 6.53 1.40 16.00
N PHE A 290 6.85 0.34 15.25
CA PHE A 290 7.90 -0.63 15.65
C PHE A 290 9.29 0.01 15.74
N ARG A 291 9.52 1.10 15.02
CA ARG A 291 10.75 1.92 15.10
C ARG A 291 10.66 3.06 16.12
N GLY A 292 9.56 3.15 16.88
CA GLY A 292 9.32 4.25 17.82
C GLY A 292 9.04 5.60 17.15
N CYS A 293 8.63 5.60 15.87
CA CYS A 293 8.45 6.78 15.04
C CYS A 293 6.99 6.99 14.67
N ILE A 294 6.52 8.24 14.67
CA ILE A 294 5.14 8.60 14.32
C ILE A 294 5.16 9.86 13.45
N ALA A 295 4.59 9.77 12.23
CA ALA A 295 4.41 10.93 11.36
C ALA A 295 3.36 11.91 11.92
N PRO A 296 3.52 13.22 11.72
CA PRO A 296 2.59 14.25 12.22
C PRO A 296 1.35 14.37 11.30
N VAL A 297 0.57 13.29 11.18
CA VAL A 297 -0.57 13.16 10.23
C VAL A 297 -1.54 14.32 10.35
N ASN A 298 -1.87 14.75 11.57
CA ASN A 298 -2.83 15.82 11.79
C ASN A 298 -2.30 17.18 11.28
N LYS A 299 -1.00 17.46 11.45
CA LYS A 299 -0.38 18.67 10.91
C LYS A 299 -0.36 18.65 9.37
N LEU A 300 0.00 17.52 8.76
CA LEU A 300 -0.02 17.34 7.32
C LEU A 300 -1.44 17.58 6.76
N ARG A 301 -2.44 16.93 7.34
CA ARG A 301 -3.86 17.10 6.93
C ARG A 301 -4.35 18.52 7.13
N ALA A 302 -3.99 19.19 8.23
CA ALA A 302 -4.37 20.58 8.50
C ALA A 302 -3.80 21.58 7.47
N LYS A 303 -2.66 21.23 6.83
CA LYS A 303 -2.07 21.99 5.72
C LYS A 303 -2.63 21.58 4.34
N GLY A 304 -3.60 20.66 4.29
CA GLY A 304 -4.24 20.20 3.05
C GLY A 304 -3.45 19.11 2.29
N VAL A 305 -2.43 18.53 2.90
CA VAL A 305 -1.71 17.38 2.32
C VAL A 305 -2.62 16.16 2.34
N ASN A 306 -2.77 15.49 1.20
CA ASN A 306 -3.46 14.21 1.13
C ASN A 306 -2.59 13.13 1.76
N VAL A 307 -3.06 12.57 2.88
CA VAL A 307 -2.41 11.46 3.58
C VAL A 307 -3.22 10.20 3.37
N ALA A 308 -2.57 9.09 3.04
CA ALA A 308 -3.22 7.78 2.97
C ALA A 308 -2.32 6.69 3.58
N LEU A 309 -2.84 5.48 3.74
CA LEU A 309 -2.17 4.43 4.49
C LEU A 309 -1.37 3.48 3.60
N GLY A 310 -0.21 3.05 4.11
CA GLY A 310 0.63 2.00 3.54
C GLY A 310 1.03 0.97 4.61
N ILE A 311 1.24 -0.28 4.21
CA ILE A 311 1.74 -1.31 5.13
C ILE A 311 3.25 -1.24 5.35
N ASP A 312 3.98 -0.76 4.37
CA ASP A 312 5.44 -0.84 4.26
C ASP A 312 5.88 -2.31 4.02
N ASN A 313 6.33 -3.03 5.03
CA ASN A 313 6.83 -4.38 4.88
C ASN A 313 6.39 -5.33 6.03
N MET A 314 6.58 -6.64 5.84
CA MET A 314 6.39 -7.75 6.80
C MET A 314 4.97 -7.98 7.31
N PHE A 315 4.08 -7.01 7.26
CA PHE A 315 2.71 -7.13 7.77
C PHE A 315 1.73 -7.28 6.61
N GLY A 316 0.65 -8.04 6.80
CA GLY A 316 -0.38 -8.27 5.78
C GLY A 316 -1.81 -8.00 6.27
N ASP A 317 -2.05 -7.89 7.58
CA ASP A 317 -3.37 -7.50 8.10
C ASP A 317 -3.56 -5.98 8.08
N TYR A 318 -4.33 -5.49 7.12
CA TYR A 318 -4.54 -4.05 6.93
C TYR A 318 -5.38 -3.41 8.04
N PHE A 319 -6.13 -4.19 8.82
CA PHE A 319 -6.83 -3.68 10.00
C PHE A 319 -5.87 -3.27 11.11
N ASP A 320 -4.69 -3.90 11.20
CA ASP A 320 -3.64 -3.47 12.12
C ASP A 320 -3.08 -2.11 11.72
N VAL A 321 -2.97 -1.84 10.43
CA VAL A 321 -2.59 -0.51 9.91
C VAL A 321 -3.63 0.55 10.27
N LEU A 322 -4.93 0.24 10.11
CA LEU A 322 -6.03 1.14 10.51
C LEU A 322 -5.99 1.48 12.00
N ARG A 323 -5.85 0.47 12.87
CA ARG A 323 -5.75 0.67 14.32
C ARG A 323 -4.52 1.49 14.70
N SER A 324 -3.38 1.16 14.08
CA SER A 324 -2.13 1.86 14.32
C SER A 324 -2.21 3.33 13.89
N ALA A 325 -2.89 3.64 12.77
CA ALA A 325 -3.09 5.03 12.34
C ALA A 325 -3.80 5.85 13.42
N VAL A 326 -4.87 5.32 14.00
CA VAL A 326 -5.63 6.00 15.05
C VAL A 326 -4.81 6.13 16.33
N THR A 327 -4.22 5.02 16.81
CA THR A 327 -3.49 5.01 18.09
C THR A 327 -2.24 5.87 18.03
N CYS A 328 -1.45 5.79 16.97
CA CYS A 328 -0.26 6.59 16.77
C CYS A 328 -0.59 8.10 16.69
N ALA A 329 -1.64 8.49 15.95
CA ALA A 329 -2.05 9.88 15.87
C ALA A 329 -2.44 10.44 17.25
N ARG A 330 -3.21 9.69 18.04
CA ARG A 330 -3.63 10.09 19.39
C ARG A 330 -2.46 10.21 20.36
N ILE A 331 -1.52 9.27 20.34
CA ILE A 331 -0.30 9.34 21.14
C ILE A 331 0.54 10.56 20.75
N LYS A 332 0.74 10.78 19.44
CA LYS A 332 1.55 11.90 18.92
C LYS A 332 0.97 13.27 19.28
N MET A 333 -0.35 13.38 19.30
CA MET A 333 -1.07 14.63 19.57
C MET A 333 -1.44 14.79 21.03
N GLU A 334 -1.29 13.78 21.87
CA GLU A 334 -1.79 13.72 23.25
C GLU A 334 -3.29 14.06 23.34
N ASP A 335 -4.06 13.64 22.30
CA ASP A 335 -5.48 13.95 22.13
C ASP A 335 -6.24 12.66 21.80
N PRO A 336 -7.20 12.23 22.62
CA PRO A 336 -7.94 10.98 22.45
C PRO A 336 -8.85 10.99 21.20
N VAL A 337 -9.04 12.13 20.55
CA VAL A 337 -9.88 12.30 19.34
C VAL A 337 -9.11 12.85 18.14
N ALA A 338 -7.78 12.85 18.18
CA ALA A 338 -6.92 13.40 17.14
C ALA A 338 -7.17 12.83 15.74
N LEU A 339 -7.52 11.55 15.65
CA LEU A 339 -7.94 10.89 14.40
C LEU A 339 -9.14 9.99 14.74
N LEU A 340 -10.27 10.22 14.05
CA LEU A 340 -11.47 9.41 14.23
C LEU A 340 -11.44 8.15 13.37
N SER A 341 -12.26 7.16 13.72
CA SER A 341 -12.41 5.93 12.92
C SER A 341 -12.86 6.20 11.49
N THR A 342 -13.76 7.17 11.32
CA THR A 342 -14.22 7.62 9.98
C THR A 342 -13.08 8.20 9.16
N ASP A 343 -12.19 9.01 9.77
CA ASP A 343 -11.01 9.53 9.08
C ASP A 343 -10.04 8.41 8.72
N ALA A 344 -9.78 7.48 9.63
CA ALA A 344 -8.88 6.34 9.36
C ALA A 344 -9.40 5.48 8.19
N LEU A 345 -10.72 5.25 8.12
CA LEU A 345 -11.33 4.53 7.00
C LEU A 345 -11.17 5.30 5.68
N GLU A 346 -11.32 6.62 5.68
CA GLU A 346 -11.04 7.45 4.49
C GLU A 346 -9.56 7.39 4.08
N LEU A 347 -8.63 7.42 5.04
CA LEU A 347 -7.19 7.26 4.75
C LEU A 347 -6.88 5.91 4.10
N ALA A 348 -7.62 4.86 4.46
CA ALA A 348 -7.46 3.50 3.94
C ALA A 348 -8.17 3.24 2.60
N THR A 349 -9.00 4.16 2.12
CA THR A 349 -9.86 3.97 0.95
C THR A 349 -9.75 5.14 -0.03
N ILE A 350 -10.63 6.15 0.08
CA ILE A 350 -10.72 7.25 -0.89
C ILE A 350 -9.46 8.13 -0.93
N ALA A 351 -8.76 8.34 0.19
CA ALA A 351 -7.51 9.10 0.20
C ALA A 351 -6.39 8.35 -0.53
N GLY A 352 -6.34 7.01 -0.38
CA GLY A 352 -5.44 6.15 -1.15
C GLY A 352 -5.75 6.19 -2.64
N ALA A 353 -7.03 6.09 -3.01
CA ALA A 353 -7.46 6.23 -4.40
C ALA A 353 -7.07 7.59 -4.99
N ARG A 354 -7.17 8.67 -4.19
CA ARG A 354 -6.77 10.02 -4.57
C ARG A 354 -5.25 10.13 -4.79
N ALA A 355 -4.45 9.55 -3.90
CA ALA A 355 -3.00 9.48 -4.06
C ALA A 355 -2.59 8.75 -5.35
N MET A 356 -3.32 7.69 -5.70
CA MET A 356 -3.12 6.94 -6.94
C MET A 356 -3.77 7.58 -8.18
N GLY A 357 -4.57 8.65 -8.04
CA GLY A 357 -5.26 9.34 -9.14
C GLY A 357 -6.43 8.59 -9.75
N VAL A 358 -7.03 7.70 -8.96
CA VAL A 358 -8.15 6.84 -9.39
C VAL A 358 -9.39 7.00 -8.50
N GLU A 359 -9.49 8.12 -7.78
CA GLU A 359 -10.60 8.41 -6.86
C GLU A 359 -11.97 8.51 -7.54
N LYS A 360 -11.98 8.74 -8.85
CA LYS A 360 -13.21 8.70 -9.66
C LYS A 360 -13.64 7.28 -10.01
N GLU A 361 -12.74 6.30 -9.82
CA GLU A 361 -12.96 4.91 -10.19
C GLU A 361 -13.19 4.02 -8.98
N ILE A 362 -12.44 4.23 -7.87
CA ILE A 362 -12.47 3.37 -6.67
C ILE A 362 -12.42 4.20 -5.38
N GLY A 363 -12.41 3.52 -4.23
CA GLY A 363 -12.22 4.13 -2.90
C GLY A 363 -13.51 4.53 -2.19
N SER A 364 -14.65 4.45 -2.87
CA SER A 364 -16.00 4.61 -2.29
C SER A 364 -17.00 3.77 -3.07
N LEU A 365 -18.15 3.46 -2.46
CA LEU A 365 -19.26 2.74 -3.10
C LEU A 365 -20.27 3.75 -3.66
N GLU A 366 -20.09 4.12 -4.91
CA GLU A 366 -20.95 5.08 -5.61
C GLU A 366 -21.32 4.55 -7.01
N PRO A 367 -22.55 4.80 -7.50
CA PRO A 367 -22.90 4.44 -8.87
C PRO A 367 -21.92 5.02 -9.89
N GLY A 368 -21.50 4.19 -10.85
CA GLY A 368 -20.52 4.53 -11.88
C GLY A 368 -19.08 4.17 -11.54
N LYS A 369 -18.75 3.93 -10.27
CA LYS A 369 -17.42 3.46 -9.86
C LYS A 369 -17.24 1.96 -10.11
N ARG A 370 -16.01 1.51 -10.09
CA ARG A 370 -15.66 0.10 -10.22
C ARG A 370 -16.08 -0.66 -8.96
N ALA A 371 -16.48 -1.90 -9.17
CA ALA A 371 -16.87 -2.79 -8.09
C ALA A 371 -15.65 -3.40 -7.40
N ASP A 372 -14.95 -2.54 -6.64
CA ASP A 372 -13.85 -2.88 -5.75
C ASP A 372 -14.37 -2.75 -4.30
N LEU A 373 -14.82 -3.87 -3.72
CA LEU A 373 -15.51 -3.89 -2.43
C LEU A 373 -15.15 -5.12 -1.58
N ILE A 374 -15.36 -4.99 -0.28
CA ILE A 374 -15.22 -6.06 0.70
C ILE A 374 -16.51 -6.29 1.45
N MET A 375 -16.69 -7.51 1.96
CA MET A 375 -17.76 -7.83 2.90
C MET A 375 -17.16 -8.53 4.12
N VAL A 376 -17.40 -7.93 5.30
CA VAL A 376 -16.88 -8.36 6.59
C VAL A 376 -18.02 -9.00 7.39
N ASP A 377 -17.81 -10.20 7.91
CA ASP A 377 -18.80 -10.89 8.76
C ASP A 377 -18.74 -10.34 10.18
N PHE A 378 -19.82 -9.63 10.57
CA PHE A 378 -19.95 -9.04 11.89
C PHE A 378 -20.62 -9.99 12.90
N ARG A 379 -21.07 -11.17 12.48
CA ARG A 379 -21.65 -12.19 13.37
C ARG A 379 -20.56 -13.02 14.06
N THR A 380 -19.54 -12.35 14.55
CA THR A 380 -18.41 -12.94 15.28
C THR A 380 -18.29 -12.32 16.67
N LEU A 381 -17.68 -13.03 17.62
CA LEU A 381 -17.58 -12.61 19.01
C LEU A 381 -16.93 -11.22 19.16
N GLY A 382 -15.85 -10.94 18.41
CA GLY A 382 -15.10 -9.69 18.53
C GLY A 382 -15.83 -8.47 17.95
N LEU A 383 -16.87 -8.66 17.08
CA LEU A 383 -17.57 -7.60 16.37
C LEU A 383 -18.99 -7.34 16.88
N GLN A 384 -19.41 -8.02 17.96
CA GLN A 384 -20.72 -7.80 18.58
C GLN A 384 -20.56 -7.18 19.99
N PRO A 385 -21.50 -6.28 20.40
CA PRO A 385 -22.62 -5.75 19.61
C PRO A 385 -22.16 -4.74 18.56
N MET A 386 -22.81 -4.73 17.39
CA MET A 386 -22.59 -3.72 16.35
C MET A 386 -23.44 -2.49 16.63
N LEU A 387 -22.88 -1.49 17.34
CA LEU A 387 -23.54 -0.22 17.66
C LEU A 387 -23.15 0.88 16.67
N ASP A 388 -21.90 0.91 16.26
CA ASP A 388 -21.37 1.79 15.20
C ASP A 388 -20.53 0.93 14.23
N PRO A 389 -20.97 0.73 12.99
CA PRO A 389 -20.30 -0.17 12.08
C PRO A 389 -18.90 0.31 11.68
N VAL A 390 -18.65 1.64 11.64
CA VAL A 390 -17.33 2.17 11.30
C VAL A 390 -16.36 1.98 12.45
N GLN A 391 -16.77 2.28 13.68
CA GLN A 391 -15.94 2.05 14.86
C GLN A 391 -15.65 0.56 15.04
N ASN A 392 -16.66 -0.31 14.92
CA ASN A 392 -16.46 -1.74 15.01
C ASN A 392 -15.48 -2.24 13.92
N LEU A 393 -15.63 -1.76 12.67
CA LEU A 393 -14.75 -2.12 11.57
C LEU A 393 -13.29 -1.73 11.86
N VAL A 394 -13.07 -0.48 12.27
CA VAL A 394 -11.71 0.05 12.45
C VAL A 394 -11.02 -0.50 13.70
N TYR A 395 -11.74 -0.60 14.82
CA TYR A 395 -11.13 -0.98 16.10
C TYR A 395 -11.11 -2.48 16.37
N HIS A 396 -12.04 -3.24 15.80
CA HIS A 396 -12.28 -4.62 16.23
C HIS A 396 -12.22 -5.67 15.11
N ALA A 397 -12.32 -5.28 13.82
CA ALA A 397 -12.22 -6.23 12.74
C ALA A 397 -10.76 -6.65 12.49
N HIS A 398 -10.59 -7.82 11.89
CA HIS A 398 -9.33 -8.43 11.49
C HIS A 398 -9.48 -9.09 10.12
N ALA A 399 -8.37 -9.45 9.48
CA ALA A 399 -8.38 -10.13 8.18
C ALA A 399 -9.30 -11.36 8.14
N HIS A 400 -9.34 -12.16 9.20
CA HIS A 400 -10.19 -13.36 9.26
C HIS A 400 -11.70 -13.09 9.28
N ASN A 401 -12.13 -11.84 9.50
CA ASN A 401 -13.54 -11.44 9.41
C ASN A 401 -13.94 -11.10 7.96
N VAL A 402 -12.98 -10.92 7.05
CA VAL A 402 -13.27 -10.64 5.63
C VAL A 402 -13.65 -11.94 4.94
N GLY A 403 -14.92 -12.09 4.65
CA GLY A 403 -15.44 -13.29 3.98
C GLY A 403 -15.54 -13.18 2.47
N PHE A 404 -15.46 -11.95 1.92
CA PHE A 404 -15.67 -11.72 0.50
C PHE A 404 -14.91 -10.48 0.02
N VAL A 405 -14.23 -10.60 -1.11
CA VAL A 405 -13.55 -9.50 -1.80
C VAL A 405 -13.87 -9.53 -3.28
N MET A 406 -14.22 -8.38 -3.84
CA MET A 406 -14.49 -8.19 -5.26
C MET A 406 -13.60 -7.09 -5.83
N VAL A 407 -13.01 -7.32 -7.00
CA VAL A 407 -12.22 -6.34 -7.76
C VAL A 407 -12.71 -6.33 -9.21
N ASP A 408 -13.02 -5.17 -9.75
CA ASP A 408 -13.61 -5.03 -11.09
C ASP A 408 -14.80 -5.99 -11.32
N GLY A 409 -15.65 -6.20 -10.28
CA GLY A 409 -16.80 -7.10 -10.34
C GLY A 409 -16.45 -8.60 -10.38
N LYS A 410 -15.17 -8.97 -10.27
CA LYS A 410 -14.71 -10.36 -10.11
C LYS A 410 -14.54 -10.69 -8.64
N VAL A 411 -15.10 -11.80 -8.19
CA VAL A 411 -14.92 -12.28 -6.83
C VAL A 411 -13.53 -12.91 -6.73
N LEU A 412 -12.68 -12.38 -5.87
CA LEU A 412 -11.30 -12.86 -5.65
C LEU A 412 -11.16 -13.61 -4.32
N LEU A 413 -12.01 -13.32 -3.35
CA LEU A 413 -12.12 -14.03 -2.08
C LEU A 413 -13.57 -14.38 -1.82
N GLU A 414 -13.86 -15.63 -1.49
CA GLU A 414 -15.20 -16.08 -1.11
C GLU A 414 -15.11 -17.05 0.07
N GLN A 415 -15.92 -16.81 1.09
CA GLN A 415 -15.90 -17.56 2.36
C GLN A 415 -14.50 -17.58 3.04
N GLY A 416 -13.72 -16.50 2.84
CA GLY A 416 -12.35 -16.39 3.36
C GLY A 416 -11.28 -17.12 2.54
N GLU A 417 -11.66 -17.78 1.44
CA GLU A 417 -10.73 -18.50 0.57
C GLU A 417 -10.51 -17.78 -0.77
N PRO A 418 -9.28 -17.71 -1.28
CA PRO A 418 -8.99 -17.13 -2.58
C PRO A 418 -9.58 -17.99 -3.70
N THR A 419 -10.08 -17.34 -4.76
CA THR A 419 -10.77 -18.03 -5.88
C THR A 419 -9.86 -18.28 -7.08
N THR A 420 -8.68 -17.67 -7.13
CA THR A 420 -7.81 -17.65 -8.31
C THR A 420 -6.47 -18.36 -8.09
N VAL A 421 -6.09 -18.60 -6.85
CA VAL A 421 -4.83 -19.26 -6.46
C VAL A 421 -5.09 -20.25 -5.32
N ASP A 422 -4.21 -21.22 -5.15
CA ASP A 422 -4.23 -22.12 -4.00
C ASP A 422 -3.42 -21.50 -2.85
N ARG A 423 -4.06 -21.33 -1.70
CA ARG A 423 -3.44 -20.70 -0.52
C ARG A 423 -2.25 -21.50 0.02
N LEU A 424 -2.37 -22.84 0.05
CA LEU A 424 -1.31 -23.68 0.59
C LEU A 424 -0.11 -23.74 -0.33
N GLU A 425 -0.32 -23.77 -1.65
CA GLU A 425 0.78 -23.68 -2.63
C GLU A 425 1.57 -22.37 -2.46
N VAL A 426 0.90 -21.24 -2.23
CA VAL A 426 1.55 -19.95 -2.00
C VAL A 426 2.37 -19.96 -0.71
N ILE A 427 1.80 -20.47 0.40
CA ILE A 427 2.50 -20.59 1.69
C ILE A 427 3.74 -21.47 1.56
N ASP A 428 3.61 -22.63 0.92
CA ASP A 428 4.71 -23.59 0.78
C ASP A 428 5.83 -23.03 -0.12
N ALA A 429 5.48 -22.35 -1.20
CA ALA A 429 6.46 -21.72 -2.09
C ALA A 429 7.25 -20.63 -1.35
N ALA A 430 6.55 -19.70 -0.71
CA ALA A 430 7.18 -18.62 0.07
C ALA A 430 8.07 -19.16 1.20
N THR A 431 7.60 -20.18 1.91
CA THR A 431 8.38 -20.82 3.00
C THR A 431 9.67 -21.45 2.49
N ARG A 432 9.61 -22.20 1.37
CA ARG A 432 10.81 -22.79 0.76
C ARG A 432 11.80 -21.72 0.32
N SER A 433 11.31 -20.70 -0.38
CA SER A 433 12.13 -19.60 -0.91
C SER A 433 12.79 -18.79 0.20
N ALA A 434 12.03 -18.42 1.24
CA ALA A 434 12.57 -17.71 2.41
C ALA A 434 13.63 -18.54 3.16
N THR A 435 13.36 -19.82 3.41
CA THR A 435 14.30 -20.72 4.08
C THR A 435 15.61 -20.86 3.29
N ALA A 436 15.53 -21.04 1.98
CA ALA A 436 16.70 -21.13 1.13
C ALA A 436 17.52 -19.84 1.10
N ALA A 437 16.85 -18.68 1.03
CA ALA A 437 17.50 -17.37 1.09
C ALA A 437 18.24 -17.15 2.42
N TRP A 438 17.59 -17.46 3.56
CA TRP A 438 18.22 -17.34 4.87
C TRP A 438 19.42 -18.28 5.05
N SER A 439 19.35 -19.53 4.55
CA SER A 439 20.49 -20.46 4.57
C SER A 439 21.70 -19.89 3.84
N ARG A 440 21.51 -19.24 2.67
CA ARG A 440 22.59 -18.58 1.94
C ARG A 440 23.09 -17.31 2.67
N PHE A 441 22.19 -16.57 3.27
CA PHE A 441 22.53 -15.39 4.09
C PHE A 441 23.44 -15.78 5.25
N GLU A 442 23.05 -16.78 6.04
CA GLU A 442 23.80 -17.27 7.19
C GLU A 442 25.18 -17.82 6.80
N ALA A 443 25.26 -18.54 5.67
CA ALA A 443 26.51 -19.04 5.12
C ALA A 443 27.47 -17.90 4.70
N LYS A 444 26.94 -16.78 4.17
CA LYS A 444 27.75 -15.65 3.69
C LYS A 444 28.11 -14.65 4.80
N TYR A 445 27.20 -14.39 5.73
CA TYR A 445 27.31 -13.32 6.72
C TYR A 445 27.40 -13.79 8.18
N GLY A 446 27.29 -15.10 8.46
CA GLY A 446 27.46 -15.67 9.80
C GLY A 446 26.26 -15.54 10.74
N GLY A 447 25.06 -15.35 10.20
CA GLY A 447 23.82 -15.26 10.95
C GLY A 447 23.27 -13.83 11.08
N PRO A 448 22.05 -13.65 11.60
CA PRO A 448 21.46 -12.33 11.78
C PRO A 448 22.27 -11.53 12.79
N ILE A 449 22.41 -10.24 12.54
CA ILE A 449 23.09 -9.31 13.45
C ILE A 449 22.34 -9.32 14.79
N ALA A 450 23.05 -9.66 15.86
CA ALA A 450 22.51 -9.54 17.22
C ALA A 450 22.10 -8.07 17.47
N ALA A 451 20.95 -7.91 18.13
CA ALA A 451 20.35 -6.62 18.44
C ALA A 451 21.31 -5.69 19.24
#